data_353b452b775d304e7c40005f7911073f
#
_entry.id   353b452b775d304e7c40005f7911073f
#
_cell.length_a   1.000
_cell.length_b   1.000
_cell.length_c   1.000
_cell.angle_alpha   90.00
_cell.angle_beta   90.00
_cell.angle_gamma   90.00
#
_symmetry.space_group_name_H-M   'P 1'
#
loop_
_entity.id
_entity.type
_entity.pdbx_description
1 polymer ?
#
loop_
_entity_poly.entity_id
_entity_poly.type
_entity_poly.pdbx_seq_one_letter_code
_entity_poly.pdbx_strand_id
1 'polypeptide(L)'
;MNFPTAIRSCLYKYAFFLGRAPRSEYWFFTLFCSLVGLVAALVFRDVIRMLVELALLLPSLAVSVRRLHDTDRSGWWLLITLVPLIGWLAWIILVCLPGQRHFNRFGPDPLEEI
;
A
#
# COMPACT_ATOMS: atom_id res chain seq x y z
N MET A 1 -9.29 9.86 -1.63
CA MET A 1 -8.12 10.49 -2.28
C MET A 1 -8.21 10.33 -3.79
N ASN A 2 -7.67 11.31 -4.52
CA ASN A 2 -7.46 11.14 -5.95
C ASN A 2 -6.05 10.58 -6.22
N PHE A 3 -5.74 10.29 -7.48
CA PHE A 3 -4.46 9.66 -7.84
C PHE A 3 -3.23 10.48 -7.41
N PRO A 4 -3.12 11.78 -7.75
CA PRO A 4 -1.93 12.55 -7.34
C PRO A 4 -1.78 12.67 -5.82
N THR A 5 -2.88 12.84 -5.10
CA THR A 5 -2.86 12.95 -3.65
C THR A 5 -2.42 11.65 -3.00
N ALA A 6 -2.89 10.50 -3.50
CA ALA A 6 -2.50 9.20 -3.00
C ALA A 6 -1.01 8.95 -3.18
N ILE A 7 -0.47 9.26 -4.37
CA ILE A 7 0.96 9.10 -4.65
C ILE A 7 1.80 9.99 -3.73
N ARG A 8 1.40 11.26 -3.60
CA ARG A 8 2.10 12.21 -2.74
C ARG A 8 2.10 11.74 -1.28
N SER A 9 0.96 11.25 -0.79
CA SER A 9 0.85 10.74 0.57
C SER A 9 1.78 9.55 0.80
N CYS A 10 1.81 8.59 -0.12
CA CYS A 10 2.67 7.42 0.01
C CYS A 10 4.15 7.77 -0.05
N LEU A 11 4.54 8.71 -0.90
CA LEU A 11 5.93 9.14 -0.99
C LEU A 11 6.33 9.97 0.23
N TYR A 12 5.44 10.80 0.74
CA TYR A 12 5.66 11.56 1.97
C TYR A 12 5.83 10.62 3.17
N LYS A 13 5.02 9.57 3.24
CA LYS A 13 5.06 8.57 4.30
C LYS A 13 5.88 7.34 3.88
N TYR A 14 6.99 7.57 3.21
CA TYR A 14 7.80 6.55 2.54
C TYR A 14 8.11 5.34 3.42
N ALA A 15 8.49 5.57 4.68
CA ALA A 15 8.81 4.51 5.63
C ALA A 15 7.95 4.62 6.90
N PHE A 16 6.74 5.18 6.77
CA PHE A 16 5.85 5.40 7.90
C PHE A 16 4.85 4.25 7.99
N PHE A 17 5.05 3.37 8.97
CA PHE A 17 4.24 2.16 9.15
C PHE A 17 3.12 2.35 10.17
N LEU A 18 3.04 3.49 10.82
CA LEU A 18 1.99 3.80 11.78
C LEU A 18 0.81 4.49 11.08
N GLY A 19 -0.35 4.45 11.71
CA GLY A 19 -1.52 5.10 11.16
C GLY A 19 -2.32 4.20 10.23
N ARG A 20 -3.19 4.80 9.44
CA ARG A 20 -4.17 4.10 8.60
C ARG A 20 -4.11 4.65 7.18
N ALA A 21 -4.49 3.83 6.21
CA ALA A 21 -4.58 4.23 4.81
C ALA A 21 -5.94 3.82 4.23
N PRO A 22 -6.65 4.71 3.52
CA PRO A 22 -7.90 4.34 2.84
C PRO A 22 -7.64 3.49 1.61
N ARG A 23 -8.69 2.84 1.10
CA ARG A 23 -8.58 1.99 -0.10
C ARG A 23 -8.01 2.76 -1.30
N SER A 24 -8.42 4.01 -1.48
CA SER A 24 -7.95 4.83 -2.60
C SER A 24 -6.44 5.05 -2.56
N GLU A 25 -5.87 5.31 -1.38
CA GLU A 25 -4.41 5.47 -1.25
C GLU A 25 -3.67 4.21 -1.67
N TYR A 26 -4.11 3.05 -1.18
CA TYR A 26 -3.48 1.77 -1.50
C TYR A 26 -3.57 1.46 -3.00
N TRP A 27 -4.77 1.53 -3.56
CA TRP A 27 -4.97 1.11 -4.95
C TRP A 27 -4.35 2.07 -5.96
N PHE A 28 -4.41 3.38 -5.71
CA PHE A 28 -3.75 4.36 -6.59
C PHE A 28 -2.23 4.22 -6.52
N PHE A 29 -1.68 3.98 -5.34
CA PHE A 29 -0.23 3.77 -5.23
C PHE A 29 0.19 2.45 -5.87
N THR A 30 -0.60 1.39 -5.73
CA THR A 30 -0.36 0.11 -6.41
C THR A 30 -0.36 0.30 -7.93
N LEU A 31 -1.31 1.06 -8.46
CA LEU A 31 -1.33 1.40 -9.88
C LEU A 31 -0.09 2.17 -10.30
N PHE A 32 0.30 3.17 -9.52
CA PHE A 32 1.52 3.94 -9.78
C PHE A 32 2.76 3.05 -9.81
N CYS A 33 2.93 2.17 -8.83
CA CYS A 33 4.06 1.24 -8.78
C CYS A 33 4.06 0.29 -9.97
N SER A 34 2.89 -0.19 -10.38
CA SER A 34 2.77 -1.07 -11.55
C SER A 34 3.18 -0.35 -12.82
N LEU A 35 2.77 0.91 -13.00
CA LEU A 35 3.12 1.70 -14.18
C LEU A 35 4.63 2.03 -14.20
N VAL A 36 5.19 2.42 -13.07
CA VAL A 36 6.63 2.68 -12.95
C VAL A 36 7.44 1.41 -13.21
N GLY A 37 7.00 0.28 -12.65
CA GLY A 37 7.64 -1.01 -12.87
C GLY A 37 7.61 -1.43 -14.33
N LEU A 38 6.49 -1.21 -15.04
CA LEU A 38 6.37 -1.50 -16.46
C LEU A 38 7.33 -0.65 -17.28
N VAL A 39 7.37 0.65 -17.03
CA VAL A 39 8.28 1.56 -17.73
C VAL A 39 9.73 1.15 -17.48
N ALA A 40 10.08 0.84 -16.23
CA ALA A 40 11.43 0.41 -15.88
C ALA A 40 11.82 -0.88 -16.60
N ALA A 41 10.89 -1.82 -16.71
CA ALA A 41 11.12 -3.08 -17.41
C ALA A 41 11.37 -2.89 -18.92
N LEU A 42 10.71 -1.90 -19.54
CA LEU A 42 10.82 -1.62 -20.97
C LEU A 42 12.03 -0.75 -21.32
N VAL A 43 12.45 0.13 -20.41
CA VAL A 43 13.44 1.18 -20.71
C VAL A 43 14.81 0.87 -20.11
N PHE A 44 14.85 0.27 -18.92
CA PHE A 44 16.09 0.05 -18.18
C PHE A 44 16.52 -1.40 -18.16
N ARG A 45 17.83 -1.60 -18.00
CA ARG A 45 18.42 -2.92 -17.82
C ARG A 45 18.37 -3.35 -16.34
N ASP A 46 18.74 -4.60 -16.10
CA ASP A 46 18.49 -5.33 -14.85
C ASP A 46 18.86 -4.58 -13.57
N VAL A 47 20.03 -3.92 -13.53
CA VAL A 47 20.48 -3.25 -12.30
C VAL A 47 19.62 -2.03 -11.98
N ILE A 48 19.36 -1.19 -12.98
CA ILE A 48 18.54 0.03 -12.77
C ILE A 48 17.10 -0.36 -12.47
N ARG A 49 16.57 -1.35 -13.17
CA ARG A 49 15.23 -1.87 -12.90
C ARG A 49 15.12 -2.37 -11.45
N MET A 50 16.12 -3.14 -11.00
CA MET A 50 16.13 -3.63 -9.62
C MET A 50 16.17 -2.49 -8.61
N LEU A 51 16.95 -1.43 -8.86
CA LEU A 51 17.02 -0.28 -7.97
C LEU A 51 15.68 0.46 -7.89
N VAL A 52 14.96 0.59 -9.01
CA VAL A 52 13.63 1.20 -9.03
C VAL A 52 12.65 0.36 -8.20
N GLU A 53 12.65 -0.95 -8.39
CA GLU A 53 11.77 -1.85 -7.64
C GLU A 53 12.06 -1.82 -6.14
N LEU A 54 13.33 -1.80 -5.75
CA LEU A 54 13.71 -1.70 -4.34
C LEU A 54 13.32 -0.35 -3.74
N ALA A 55 13.45 0.74 -4.52
CA ALA A 55 13.06 2.06 -4.05
C ALA A 55 11.56 2.16 -3.78
N LEU A 56 10.73 1.45 -4.54
CA LEU A 56 9.28 1.45 -4.36
C LEU A 56 8.80 0.41 -3.36
N LEU A 57 9.64 -0.56 -2.99
CA LEU A 57 9.26 -1.63 -2.06
C LEU A 57 8.88 -1.08 -0.69
N LEU A 58 9.68 -0.19 -0.13
CA LEU A 58 9.47 0.34 1.22
C LEU A 58 8.15 1.13 1.33
N PRO A 59 7.84 2.10 0.45
CA PRO A 59 6.55 2.78 0.52
C PRO A 59 5.37 1.85 0.22
N SER A 60 5.56 0.81 -0.61
CA SER A 60 4.52 -0.19 -0.87
C SER A 60 4.22 -1.00 0.39
N LEU A 61 5.24 -1.42 1.13
CA LEU A 61 5.06 -2.11 2.40
C LEU A 61 4.40 -1.20 3.43
N ALA A 62 4.82 0.06 3.48
CA ALA A 62 4.26 1.02 4.43
C ALA A 62 2.76 1.26 4.20
N VAL A 63 2.34 1.48 2.95
CA VAL A 63 0.92 1.67 2.64
C VAL A 63 0.12 0.39 2.86
N SER A 64 0.71 -0.77 2.60
CA SER A 64 0.06 -2.07 2.85
C SER A 64 -0.21 -2.26 4.34
N VAL A 65 0.76 -1.97 5.19
CA VAL A 65 0.59 -2.06 6.65
C VAL A 65 -0.46 -1.04 7.12
N ARG A 66 -0.41 0.20 6.64
CA ARG A 66 -1.40 1.22 6.99
C ARG A 66 -2.80 0.83 6.51
N ARG A 67 -2.90 0.14 5.39
CA ARG A 67 -4.19 -0.36 4.88
C ARG A 67 -4.77 -1.44 5.80
N LEU A 68 -3.92 -2.35 6.30
CA LEU A 68 -4.37 -3.33 7.30
C LEU A 68 -4.83 -2.64 8.59
N HIS A 69 -4.13 -1.59 9.01
CA HIS A 69 -4.52 -0.81 10.19
C HIS A 69 -5.90 -0.16 10.03
N ASP A 70 -6.26 0.22 8.81
CA ASP A 70 -7.56 0.83 8.54
C ASP A 70 -8.73 -0.13 8.79
N THR A 71 -8.48 -1.43 8.70
CA THR A 71 -9.46 -2.48 9.05
C THR A 71 -9.20 -3.09 10.44
N ASP A 72 -8.43 -2.38 11.27
CA ASP A 72 -8.06 -2.78 12.64
C ASP A 72 -7.29 -4.10 12.70
N ARG A 73 -6.44 -4.36 11.71
CA ARG A 73 -5.55 -5.52 11.68
C ARG A 73 -4.11 -5.09 11.81
N SER A 74 -3.29 -5.91 12.50
CA SER A 74 -1.87 -5.61 12.61
C SER A 74 -1.14 -5.86 11.29
N GLY A 75 0.04 -5.25 11.13
CA GLY A 75 0.87 -5.44 9.94
C GLY A 75 1.35 -6.87 9.72
N TRP A 76 1.30 -7.71 10.74
CA TRP A 76 1.68 -9.12 10.61
C TRP A 76 0.78 -9.90 9.66
N TRP A 77 -0.44 -9.43 9.39
CA TRP A 77 -1.32 -10.01 8.38
C TRP A 77 -0.70 -9.99 6.98
N LEU A 78 0.30 -9.13 6.74
CA LEU A 78 1.03 -9.11 5.48
C LEU A 78 1.71 -10.45 5.18
N LEU A 79 2.06 -11.22 6.20
CA LEU A 79 2.69 -12.54 6.03
C LEU A 79 1.80 -13.54 5.29
N ILE A 80 0.48 -13.29 5.21
CA ILE A 80 -0.43 -14.16 4.46
C ILE A 80 -0.06 -14.21 2.97
N THR A 81 0.60 -13.18 2.44
CA THR A 81 1.03 -13.16 1.04
C THR A 81 2.13 -14.17 0.73
N LEU A 82 2.76 -14.74 1.76
CA LEU A 82 3.75 -15.80 1.58
C LEU A 82 3.13 -17.15 1.23
N VAL A 83 1.81 -17.32 1.43
CA VAL A 83 1.08 -18.52 1.01
C VAL A 83 0.60 -18.30 -0.42
N PRO A 84 1.14 -19.03 -1.42
CA PRO A 84 0.73 -18.82 -2.82
C PRO A 84 -0.73 -19.16 -3.04
N LEU A 85 -1.36 -18.46 -3.96
CA LEU A 85 -2.76 -18.59 -4.38
C LEU A 85 -3.76 -18.23 -3.27
N ILE A 86 -3.85 -19.02 -2.21
CA ILE A 86 -4.81 -18.80 -1.11
C ILE A 86 -4.48 -17.49 -0.39
N GLY A 87 -3.21 -17.26 -0.08
CA GLY A 87 -2.76 -16.04 0.58
C GLY A 87 -2.96 -14.80 -0.30
N TRP A 88 -2.70 -14.91 -1.60
CA TRP A 88 -2.89 -13.80 -2.53
C TRP A 88 -4.37 -13.44 -2.68
N LEU A 89 -5.25 -14.44 -2.77
CA LEU A 89 -6.69 -14.20 -2.81
C LEU A 89 -7.18 -13.55 -1.51
N ALA A 90 -6.74 -14.05 -0.37
CA ALA A 90 -7.07 -13.47 0.92
C ALA A 90 -6.55 -12.04 1.05
N TRP A 91 -5.35 -11.74 0.55
CA TRP A 91 -4.79 -10.39 0.54
C TRP A 91 -5.66 -9.43 -0.26
N ILE A 92 -6.08 -9.82 -1.46
CA ILE A 92 -6.95 -8.98 -2.29
C ILE A 92 -8.25 -8.68 -1.55
N ILE A 93 -8.84 -9.67 -0.90
CA ILE A 93 -10.04 -9.47 -0.11
C ILE A 93 -9.79 -8.48 1.03
N LEU A 94 -8.69 -8.65 1.78
CA LEU A 94 -8.37 -7.78 2.91
C LEU A 94 -8.19 -6.32 2.49
N VAL A 95 -7.50 -6.05 1.38
CA VAL A 95 -7.25 -4.68 0.95
C VAL A 95 -8.46 -4.03 0.29
N CYS A 96 -9.44 -4.81 -0.13
CA CYS A 96 -10.70 -4.31 -0.69
C CYS A 96 -11.77 -4.05 0.37
N LEU A 97 -11.60 -4.54 1.60
CA LEU A 97 -12.56 -4.30 2.67
C LEU A 97 -12.63 -2.81 3.00
N PRO A 98 -13.83 -2.28 3.31
CA PRO A 98 -13.92 -0.91 3.77
C PRO A 98 -13.22 -0.77 5.12
N GLY A 99 -12.53 0.35 5.31
CA GLY A 99 -11.92 0.67 6.59
C GLY A 99 -12.97 0.97 7.64
N GLN A 100 -12.56 0.92 8.89
CA GLN A 100 -13.45 1.31 9.99
C GLN A 100 -13.68 2.82 9.97
N ARG A 101 -14.95 3.22 10.06
CA ARG A 101 -15.37 4.62 9.96
C ARG A 101 -15.37 5.32 11.33
N HIS A 102 -14.50 4.88 12.22
CA HIS A 102 -14.31 5.44 13.53
C HIS A 102 -12.87 5.32 13.97
N PHE A 103 -12.51 6.01 15.05
CA PHE A 103 -11.19 5.87 15.66
C PHE A 103 -10.98 4.42 16.08
N ASN A 104 -9.84 3.84 15.71
CA ASN A 104 -9.45 2.50 16.17
C ASN A 104 -8.07 2.55 16.81
N ARG A 105 -7.51 1.39 17.21
CA ARG A 105 -6.22 1.32 17.88
C ARG A 105 -5.06 1.89 17.08
N PHE A 106 -5.23 2.13 15.78
CA PHE A 106 -4.20 2.69 14.91
C PHE A 106 -4.42 4.15 14.55
N GLY A 107 -5.45 4.77 15.07
CA GLY A 107 -5.69 6.19 14.89
C GLY A 107 -7.09 6.54 14.37
N PRO A 108 -7.29 7.81 13.98
CA PRO A 108 -8.57 8.27 13.47
C PRO A 108 -8.84 7.75 12.06
N ASP A 109 -10.13 7.77 11.67
CA ASP A 109 -10.54 7.41 10.31
C ASP A 109 -9.89 8.36 9.29
N PRO A 110 -9.08 7.83 8.35
CA PRO A 110 -8.40 8.69 7.38
C PRO A 110 -9.36 9.41 6.42
N LEU A 111 -10.59 8.91 6.27
CA LEU A 111 -11.57 9.53 5.41
C LEU A 111 -12.26 10.74 6.06
N GLU A 112 -12.18 10.89 7.38
CA GLU A 112 -12.72 12.07 8.07
C GLU A 112 -11.87 13.32 7.84
N GLU A 113 -10.60 13.14 7.47
CA GLU A 113 -9.64 14.23 7.27
C GLU A 113 -9.62 14.77 5.85
N ILE A 114 -10.40 14.18 4.96
CA ILE A 114 -10.42 14.53 3.53
C ILE A 114 -11.59 15.45 3.18
#